data_6c50ebc82562673afc018f69d5e052b2
#
_entry.id   6c50ebc82562673afc018f69d5e052b2
#
_cell.length_a   1.000
_cell.length_b   1.000
_cell.length_c   1.000
_cell.angle_alpha   90.00
_cell.angle_beta   90.00
_cell.angle_gamma   90.00
#
_symmetry.space_group_name_H-M   'P 1'
#
loop_
_entity.id
_entity.type
_entity.pdbx_description
1 polymer ?
#
loop_
_entity_poly.entity_id
_entity_poly.type
_entity_poly.pdbx_seq_one_letter_code
_entity_poly.pdbx_strand_id
1 'polypeptide(L)'
;VKVSEEDLRWIDPARPPEQIAQTWLRLGPAVVAVTMADRGAVAFCAAGVARAPTRALRVVDTVGAGDSFMAGLLDALWGSGLLGGDRRTELRGIGVDALTAALEAASLSSALTVARSGAYLPDRAALNAQSTTLPGRFT
;
A
#
# COMPACT_ATOMS: atom_id res chain seq x y z
N VAL A 1 4.26 2.96 8.45
CA VAL A 1 4.23 4.31 7.87
C VAL A 1 3.86 4.21 6.39
N LYS A 2 3.02 5.14 5.91
CA LYS A 2 2.74 5.33 4.47
C LYS A 2 3.04 6.80 4.13
N VAL A 3 3.65 7.02 2.99
CA VAL A 3 4.02 8.36 2.50
C VAL A 3 3.94 8.37 0.97
N SER A 4 3.70 9.52 0.35
CA SER A 4 3.81 9.65 -1.10
C SER A 4 5.25 9.96 -1.52
N GLU A 5 5.61 9.62 -2.75
CA GLU A 5 6.90 10.01 -3.32
C GLU A 5 7.04 11.53 -3.41
N GLU A 6 5.95 12.24 -3.66
CA GLU A 6 5.90 13.70 -3.70
C GLU A 6 6.25 14.31 -2.33
N ASP A 7 5.64 13.80 -1.25
CA ASP A 7 5.94 14.24 0.11
C ASP A 7 7.41 13.98 0.47
N LEU A 8 7.95 12.81 0.09
CA LEU A 8 9.37 12.50 0.33
C LEU A 8 10.31 13.44 -0.40
N ARG A 9 10.00 13.79 -1.64
CA ARG A 9 10.78 14.77 -2.40
C ARG A 9 10.71 16.18 -1.80
N TRP A 10 9.60 16.53 -1.20
CA TRP A 10 9.46 17.81 -0.49
C TRP A 10 10.25 17.80 0.83
N ILE A 11 10.22 16.68 1.58
CA ILE A 11 10.96 16.54 2.85
C ILE A 11 12.47 16.54 2.64
N ASP A 12 12.93 15.82 1.61
CA ASP A 12 14.35 15.70 1.31
C ASP A 12 14.57 15.59 -0.22
N PRO A 13 14.68 16.73 -0.90
CA PRO A 13 14.85 16.75 -2.36
C PRO A 13 16.22 16.24 -2.83
N ALA A 14 17.19 16.10 -1.91
CA ALA A 14 18.55 15.68 -2.25
C ALA A 14 18.71 14.15 -2.35
N ARG A 15 17.79 13.38 -1.73
CA ARG A 15 17.86 11.91 -1.72
C ARG A 15 16.72 11.28 -2.51
N PRO A 16 16.99 10.15 -3.19
CA PRO A 16 15.91 9.34 -3.78
C PRO A 16 14.89 8.89 -2.72
N PRO A 17 13.58 8.90 -3.04
CA PRO A 17 12.51 8.51 -2.11
C PRO A 17 12.73 7.15 -1.45
N GLU A 18 13.25 6.16 -2.21
CA GLU A 18 13.52 4.82 -1.67
C GLU A 18 14.61 4.83 -0.58
N GLN A 19 15.65 5.67 -0.72
CA GLN A 19 16.69 5.81 0.30
C GLN A 19 16.16 6.46 1.57
N ILE A 20 15.27 7.45 1.43
CA ILE A 20 14.61 8.08 2.58
C ILE A 20 13.76 7.05 3.32
N ALA A 21 12.93 6.29 2.59
CA ALA A 21 12.08 5.25 3.15
C ALA A 21 12.87 4.17 3.89
N GLN A 22 14.02 3.73 3.34
CA GLN A 22 14.92 2.79 4.01
C GLN A 22 15.54 3.39 5.28
N THR A 23 15.86 4.69 5.27
CA THR A 23 16.33 5.38 6.46
C THR A 23 15.27 5.41 7.55
N TRP A 24 14.02 5.70 7.17
CA TRP A 24 12.90 5.70 8.11
C TRP A 24 12.62 4.33 8.70
N LEU A 25 12.77 3.25 7.92
CA LEU A 25 12.63 1.89 8.43
C LEU A 25 13.55 1.62 9.62
N ARG A 26 14.78 2.14 9.58
CA ARG A 26 15.75 2.02 10.68
C ARG A 26 15.37 2.80 11.95
N LEU A 27 14.45 3.75 11.84
CA LEU A 27 13.95 4.53 12.97
C LEU A 27 12.84 3.83 13.77
N GLY A 28 12.41 2.63 13.34
CA GLY A 28 11.51 1.80 14.12
C GLY A 28 10.22 1.30 13.49
N PRO A 29 9.67 1.92 12.41
CA PRO A 29 8.52 1.34 11.74
C PRO A 29 8.80 -0.07 11.24
N ALA A 30 7.83 -0.98 11.36
CA ALA A 30 7.94 -2.32 10.79
C ALA A 30 7.84 -2.31 9.25
N VAL A 31 7.08 -1.36 8.72
CA VAL A 31 6.85 -1.17 7.29
C VAL A 31 6.86 0.32 6.95
N VAL A 32 7.54 0.66 5.86
CA VAL A 32 7.45 1.98 5.20
C VAL A 32 6.98 1.77 3.78
N ALA A 33 5.76 2.21 3.47
CA ALA A 33 5.16 2.13 2.14
C ALA A 33 5.20 3.50 1.45
N VAL A 34 5.65 3.53 0.20
CA VAL A 34 5.72 4.72 -0.65
C VAL A 34 4.79 4.55 -1.83
N THR A 35 3.82 5.45 -1.98
CA THR A 35 2.94 5.51 -3.17
C THR A 35 3.57 6.39 -4.25
N MET A 36 3.52 5.93 -5.51
CA MET A 36 4.20 6.55 -6.64
C MET A 36 3.24 6.81 -7.82
N ALA A 37 2.01 7.19 -7.50
CA ALA A 37 0.94 7.48 -8.46
C ALA A 37 0.76 6.35 -9.51
N ASP A 38 0.95 6.65 -10.79
CA ASP A 38 0.81 5.72 -11.92
C ASP A 38 1.85 4.58 -11.92
N ARG A 39 2.94 4.72 -11.17
CA ARG A 39 3.97 3.69 -11.02
C ARG A 39 3.69 2.67 -9.90
N GLY A 40 2.55 2.81 -9.23
CA GLY A 40 2.15 1.89 -8.16
C GLY A 40 2.72 2.23 -6.79
N ALA A 41 3.16 1.21 -6.06
CA ALA A 41 3.69 1.38 -4.70
C ALA A 41 4.87 0.45 -4.44
N VAL A 42 5.78 0.90 -3.58
CA VAL A 42 6.88 0.11 -3.03
C VAL A 42 6.81 0.15 -1.50
N ALA A 43 7.11 -0.94 -0.84
CA ALA A 43 7.23 -0.96 0.61
C ALA A 43 8.48 -1.69 1.07
N PHE A 44 9.01 -1.24 2.17
CA PHE A 44 10.22 -1.71 2.81
C PHE A 44 9.88 -2.33 4.17
N CYS A 45 10.42 -3.49 4.44
CA CYS A 45 10.37 -4.16 5.74
C CYS A 45 11.74 -4.80 6.04
N ALA A 46 11.90 -5.37 7.23
CA ALA A 46 13.16 -6.01 7.61
C ALA A 46 13.56 -7.18 6.68
N ALA A 47 12.59 -7.89 6.11
CA ALA A 47 12.80 -9.01 5.20
C ALA A 47 13.18 -8.58 3.77
N GLY A 48 12.96 -7.31 3.39
CA GLY A 48 13.27 -6.83 2.05
C GLY A 48 12.28 -5.80 1.51
N VAL A 49 12.09 -5.83 0.18
CA VAL A 49 11.30 -4.84 -0.55
C VAL A 49 10.17 -5.53 -1.31
N ALA A 50 8.96 -5.06 -1.10
CA ALA A 50 7.76 -5.46 -1.83
C ALA A 50 7.37 -4.37 -2.84
N ARG A 51 6.80 -4.77 -3.98
CA ARG A 51 6.31 -3.84 -5.02
C ARG A 51 4.94 -4.29 -5.50
N ALA A 52 4.05 -3.34 -5.70
CA ALA A 52 2.77 -3.57 -6.35
C ALA A 52 2.59 -2.55 -7.49
N PRO A 53 2.26 -3.02 -8.71
CA PRO A 53 1.97 -2.13 -9.82
C PRO A 53 0.67 -1.37 -9.59
N THR A 54 0.50 -0.25 -10.27
CA THR A 54 -0.81 0.39 -10.35
C THR A 54 -1.81 -0.52 -11.07
N ARG A 55 -3.04 -0.53 -10.58
CA ARG A 55 -4.15 -1.20 -11.27
C ARG A 55 -4.62 -0.32 -12.42
N ALA A 56 -4.72 -0.91 -13.62
CA ALA A 56 -5.15 -0.19 -14.83
C ALA A 56 -6.66 0.07 -14.82
N LEU A 57 -7.11 1.07 -14.10
CA LEU A 57 -8.46 1.60 -14.15
C LEU A 57 -8.44 3.02 -14.71
N ARG A 58 -9.57 3.43 -15.32
CA ARG A 58 -9.71 4.80 -15.81
C ARG A 58 -9.72 5.75 -14.61
N VAL A 59 -8.75 6.65 -14.56
CA VAL A 59 -8.71 7.71 -13.54
C VAL A 59 -9.75 8.78 -13.88
N VAL A 60 -10.66 9.01 -12.95
CA VAL A 60 -11.69 10.06 -13.01
C VAL A 60 -11.34 11.18 -12.04
N ASP A 61 -10.93 10.84 -10.81
CA ASP A 61 -10.59 11.78 -9.76
C ASP A 61 -9.55 11.16 -8.84
N THR A 62 -8.58 11.93 -8.39
CA THR A 62 -7.49 11.43 -7.52
C THR A 62 -7.72 11.73 -6.03
N VAL A 63 -8.80 12.45 -5.69
CA VAL A 63 -9.12 12.79 -4.30
C VAL A 63 -9.39 11.53 -3.49
N GLY A 64 -8.73 11.41 -2.34
CA GLY A 64 -8.88 10.27 -1.43
C GLY A 64 -8.09 9.02 -1.83
N ALA A 65 -7.36 9.02 -2.94
CA ALA A 65 -6.57 7.85 -3.37
C ALA A 65 -5.58 7.37 -2.31
N GLY A 66 -4.87 8.30 -1.67
CA GLY A 66 -3.92 8.00 -0.60
C GLY A 66 -4.56 7.46 0.66
N ASP A 67 -5.73 7.98 1.02
CA ASP A 67 -6.50 7.54 2.19
C ASP A 67 -7.07 6.13 1.96
N SER A 68 -7.62 5.90 0.77
CA SER A 68 -8.11 4.59 0.36
C SER A 68 -6.99 3.54 0.29
N PHE A 69 -5.81 3.93 -0.21
CA PHE A 69 -4.62 3.06 -0.17
C PHE A 69 -4.27 2.69 1.28
N MET A 70 -4.23 3.67 2.19
CA MET A 70 -3.91 3.42 3.59
C MET A 70 -4.97 2.53 4.26
N ALA A 71 -6.25 2.77 3.99
CA ALA A 71 -7.34 1.94 4.51
C ALA A 71 -7.22 0.48 4.00
N GLY A 72 -6.96 0.29 2.71
CA GLY A 72 -6.76 -1.05 2.12
C GLY A 72 -5.52 -1.75 2.68
N LEU A 73 -4.43 -1.03 2.92
CA LEU A 73 -3.23 -1.59 3.54
C LEU A 73 -3.49 -2.05 4.98
N LEU A 74 -4.17 -1.22 5.78
CA LEU A 74 -4.52 -1.57 7.16
C LEU A 74 -5.50 -2.75 7.20
N ASP A 75 -6.48 -2.79 6.31
CA ASP A 75 -7.42 -3.89 6.21
C ASP A 75 -6.73 -5.23 5.88
N ALA A 76 -5.82 -5.23 4.92
CA ALA A 76 -5.06 -6.42 4.56
C ALA A 76 -4.16 -6.92 5.69
N LEU A 77 -3.46 -6.02 6.37
CA LEU A 77 -2.62 -6.34 7.52
C LEU A 77 -3.47 -6.84 8.71
N TRP A 78 -4.65 -6.26 8.93
CA TRP A 78 -5.60 -6.71 9.95
C TRP A 78 -6.11 -8.12 9.65
N GLY A 79 -6.56 -8.36 8.42
CA GLY A 79 -7.03 -9.68 7.97
C GLY A 79 -5.98 -10.78 8.08
N SER A 80 -4.70 -10.40 7.98
CA SER A 80 -3.55 -11.31 8.18
C SER A 80 -3.14 -11.47 9.65
N GLY A 81 -3.86 -10.88 10.60
CA GLY A 81 -3.55 -10.95 12.04
C GLY A 81 -2.26 -10.22 12.45
N LEU A 82 -1.82 -9.25 11.66
CA LEU A 82 -0.56 -8.52 11.87
C LEU A 82 -0.74 -7.19 12.62
N LEU A 83 -1.98 -6.76 12.88
CA LEU A 83 -2.28 -5.53 13.61
C LEU A 83 -2.81 -5.82 15.00
N GLY A 84 -2.36 -5.01 15.95
CA GLY A 84 -2.69 -5.11 17.37
C GLY A 84 -1.50 -4.71 18.24
N GLY A 85 -1.75 -4.27 19.47
CA GLY A 85 -0.69 -3.90 20.40
C GLY A 85 0.20 -5.09 20.79
N ASP A 86 -0.38 -6.28 20.78
CA ASP A 86 0.25 -7.58 21.04
C ASP A 86 0.89 -8.22 19.78
N ARG A 87 0.68 -7.64 18.61
CA ARG A 87 1.14 -8.15 17.30
C ARG A 87 2.34 -7.42 16.72
N ARG A 88 3.02 -6.60 17.52
CA ARG A 88 4.16 -5.80 17.05
C ARG A 88 5.33 -6.66 16.56
N THR A 89 5.56 -7.79 17.21
CA THR A 89 6.64 -8.71 16.84
C THR A 89 6.34 -9.37 15.50
N GLU A 90 5.12 -9.83 15.32
CA GLU A 90 4.64 -10.45 14.09
C GLU A 90 4.70 -9.47 12.92
N LEU A 91 4.26 -8.22 13.13
CA LEU A 91 4.35 -7.18 12.09
C LEU A 91 5.80 -6.84 11.74
N ARG A 92 6.72 -6.82 12.71
CA ARG A 92 8.15 -6.62 12.44
C ARG A 92 8.79 -7.77 11.68
N GLY A 93 8.24 -8.97 11.82
CA GLY A 93 8.64 -10.18 11.11
C GLY A 93 7.93 -10.40 9.78
N ILE A 94 7.15 -9.42 9.28
CA ILE A 94 6.41 -9.57 8.01
C ILE A 94 7.36 -9.94 6.86
N GLY A 95 7.01 -11.02 6.14
CA GLY A 95 7.73 -11.44 4.94
C GLY A 95 7.35 -10.61 3.72
N VAL A 96 8.22 -10.64 2.68
CA VAL A 96 8.02 -9.89 1.44
C VAL A 96 6.73 -10.29 0.73
N ASP A 97 6.39 -11.58 0.71
CA ASP A 97 5.18 -12.08 0.03
C ASP A 97 3.90 -11.56 0.69
N ALA A 98 3.83 -11.61 2.03
CA ALA A 98 2.69 -11.07 2.78
C ALA A 98 2.58 -9.55 2.61
N LEU A 99 3.70 -8.84 2.57
CA LEU A 99 3.73 -7.40 2.33
C LEU A 99 3.30 -7.06 0.90
N THR A 100 3.71 -7.87 -0.09
CA THR A 100 3.29 -7.71 -1.49
C THR A 100 1.78 -7.86 -1.62
N ALA A 101 1.20 -8.91 -1.02
CA ALA A 101 -0.25 -9.12 -1.02
C ALA A 101 -1.00 -7.95 -0.37
N ALA A 102 -0.49 -7.41 0.73
CA ALA A 102 -1.07 -6.24 1.38
C ALA A 102 -0.98 -4.97 0.51
N LEU A 103 0.12 -4.77 -0.21
CA LEU A 103 0.26 -3.66 -1.16
C LEU A 103 -0.69 -3.80 -2.36
N GLU A 104 -0.88 -5.00 -2.88
CA GLU A 104 -1.82 -5.27 -3.97
C GLU A 104 -3.26 -4.96 -3.57
N ALA A 105 -3.67 -5.35 -2.36
CA ALA A 105 -4.98 -5.01 -1.80
C ALA A 105 -5.14 -3.49 -1.63
N ALA A 106 -4.13 -2.82 -1.13
CA ALA A 106 -4.10 -1.36 -0.99
C ALA A 106 -4.20 -0.65 -2.36
N SER A 107 -3.46 -1.14 -3.36
CA SER A 107 -3.48 -0.62 -4.72
C SER A 107 -4.85 -0.81 -5.39
N LEU A 108 -5.53 -1.94 -5.14
CA LEU A 108 -6.88 -2.16 -5.61
C LEU A 108 -7.87 -1.18 -4.99
N SER A 109 -7.80 -0.97 -3.67
CA SER A 109 -8.65 0.01 -2.97
C SER A 109 -8.49 1.40 -3.56
N SER A 110 -7.26 1.86 -3.73
CA SER A 110 -6.94 3.15 -4.35
C SER A 110 -7.44 3.26 -5.79
N ALA A 111 -7.28 2.20 -6.60
CA ALA A 111 -7.73 2.17 -7.98
C ALA A 111 -9.25 2.31 -8.12
N LEU A 112 -10.02 1.66 -7.23
CA LEU A 112 -11.47 1.80 -7.19
C LEU A 112 -11.93 3.20 -6.79
N THR A 113 -11.16 3.86 -5.91
CA THR A 113 -11.38 5.26 -5.53
C THR A 113 -11.20 6.19 -6.72
N VAL A 114 -10.06 6.12 -7.40
CA VAL A 114 -9.75 7.04 -8.51
C VAL A 114 -10.61 6.81 -9.76
N ALA A 115 -11.29 5.68 -9.86
CA ALA A 115 -12.22 5.37 -10.95
C ALA A 115 -13.58 6.06 -10.80
N ARG A 116 -13.82 6.77 -9.71
CA ARG A 116 -15.07 7.48 -9.41
C ARG A 116 -14.80 8.95 -9.07
N SER A 117 -15.81 9.79 -9.24
CA SER A 117 -15.75 11.19 -8.84
C SER A 117 -15.88 11.33 -7.32
N GLY A 118 -15.11 12.23 -6.73
CA GLY A 118 -15.06 12.50 -5.29
C GLY A 118 -14.27 11.45 -4.50
N ALA A 119 -14.15 11.67 -3.20
CA ALA A 119 -13.42 10.79 -2.27
C ALA A 119 -14.21 9.49 -1.96
N TYR A 120 -14.44 8.68 -2.99
CA TYR A 120 -15.09 7.38 -2.84
C TYR A 120 -14.18 6.40 -2.10
N LEU A 121 -14.68 5.79 -1.04
CA LEU A 121 -14.02 4.68 -0.35
C LEU A 121 -14.74 3.38 -0.69
N PRO A 122 -14.09 2.39 -1.34
CA PRO A 122 -14.71 1.12 -1.67
C PRO A 122 -15.03 0.34 -0.40
N ASP A 123 -16.21 -0.27 -0.38
CA ASP A 123 -16.59 -1.22 0.65
C ASP A 123 -16.05 -2.63 0.38
N ARG A 124 -16.27 -3.55 1.31
CA ARG A 124 -15.83 -4.94 1.19
C ARG A 124 -16.42 -5.65 -0.03
N ALA A 125 -17.66 -5.35 -0.39
CA ALA A 125 -18.33 -5.96 -1.54
C ALA A 125 -17.68 -5.52 -2.85
N ALA A 126 -17.36 -4.22 -2.99
CA ALA A 126 -16.65 -3.67 -4.14
C ALA A 126 -15.24 -4.27 -4.30
N LEU A 127 -14.51 -4.43 -3.20
CA LEU A 127 -13.18 -5.05 -3.20
C LEU A 127 -13.26 -6.52 -3.63
N ASN A 128 -14.18 -7.30 -3.06
CA ASN A 128 -14.34 -8.73 -3.38
C ASN A 128 -14.76 -8.95 -4.84
N ALA A 129 -15.66 -8.13 -5.38
CA ALA A 129 -16.10 -8.23 -6.77
C ALA A 129 -14.95 -8.09 -7.77
N GLN A 130 -13.97 -7.24 -7.48
CA GLN A 130 -12.80 -7.03 -8.34
C GLN A 130 -11.68 -8.05 -8.09
N SER A 131 -11.59 -8.64 -6.91
CA SER A 131 -10.63 -9.71 -6.62
C SER A 131 -10.97 -11.00 -7.38
N THR A 132 -12.25 -11.25 -7.64
CA THR A 132 -12.74 -12.44 -8.37
C THR A 132 -12.57 -12.32 -9.89
N THR A 133 -12.41 -11.12 -10.42
CA THR A 133 -12.33 -10.86 -11.88
C THR A 133 -10.90 -11.01 -12.43
N LEU A 134 -9.90 -11.25 -11.57
CA LEU A 134 -8.52 -11.47 -11.99
C LEU A 134 -8.25 -12.97 -12.15
N PRO A 135 -7.97 -13.47 -13.37
CA PRO A 135 -7.60 -14.86 -13.55
C PRO A 135 -6.24 -15.16 -12.93
N GLY A 136 -6.24 -16.04 -11.94
CA GLY A 136 -5.18 -16.94 -11.63
C GLY A 136 -3.81 -16.39 -11.28
N ARG A 137 -3.47 -16.45 -9.99
CA ARG A 137 -2.22 -17.00 -9.47
C ARG A 137 -2.35 -17.25 -7.97
N PHE A 138 -3.10 -18.29 -7.60
CA PHE A 138 -2.86 -18.99 -6.33
C PHE A 138 -3.05 -20.50 -6.63
N THR A 139 -1.98 -21.11 -7.03
CA THR A 139 -1.70 -22.54 -6.82
C THR A 139 -0.40 -22.63 -6.07
#